data_64443c3ec1e6fd6f92794668a2c881d8
#
_entry.id   64443c3ec1e6fd6f92794668a2c881d8
#
_cell.length_a   1.000
_cell.length_b   1.000
_cell.length_c   1.000
_cell.angle_alpha   90.00
_cell.angle_beta   90.00
_cell.angle_gamma   90.00
#
_symmetry.space_group_name_H-M   'P 1'
#
loop_
_entity.id
_entity.type
_entity.pdbx_description
1 polymer ?
#
loop_
_entity_poly.entity_id
_entity_poly.type
_entity_poly.pdbx_seq_one_letter_code
_entity_poly.pdbx_strand_id
1 'polypeptide(L)'
;MIKIKICGLYRTEDTDYVNQYKPDYVGFVFYPPSHRNVTEEQAERLRQRINPSIPAVGVFVNEKKEKISRLVQKGIIQIVQLHGQEDEEYIRSLKKELGAKTEIWKAYKIRNIEDIQAAEKSSADEVLYDNGYGTGNSFDWTVLEACHPMRKYILAGGITAENMTEAIEKFHPKVIDISSGVETDGKKDAEKIKAVMEVRKNKRKKEKTMSKGRFEVHGGQYIPETLMNAVIELEEAYKHYQKDESFNRELTELCNNYAGRPSLLYEAKRMSEDLGG
;
A
#
# COMPACT_ATOMS: atom_id res chain seq x y z
N MET A 1 6.04 3.49 0.12
CA MET A 1 5.93 3.35 -1.37
C MET A 1 4.53 2.87 -1.70
N ILE A 2 3.79 3.61 -2.53
CA ILE A 2 2.43 3.25 -2.96
C ILE A 2 2.44 2.03 -3.87
N LYS A 3 1.49 1.12 -3.67
CA LYS A 3 1.25 -0.04 -4.53
C LYS A 3 0.06 0.20 -5.44
N ILE A 4 0.05 -0.42 -6.61
CA ILE A 4 -1.01 -0.29 -7.61
C ILE A 4 -1.64 -1.65 -7.88
N LYS A 5 -2.96 -1.68 -7.87
CA LYS A 5 -3.77 -2.82 -8.33
C LYS A 5 -4.53 -2.42 -9.58
N ILE A 6 -4.44 -3.23 -10.63
CA ILE A 6 -5.26 -3.11 -11.84
C ILE A 6 -6.35 -4.17 -11.76
N CYS A 7 -7.60 -3.74 -11.57
CA CYS A 7 -8.73 -4.61 -11.28
C CYS A 7 -9.63 -4.84 -12.49
N GLY A 8 -10.18 -6.05 -12.59
CA GLY A 8 -11.16 -6.40 -13.61
C GLY A 8 -10.54 -6.76 -14.95
N LEU A 9 -9.51 -7.60 -14.95
CA LEU A 9 -8.95 -8.21 -16.15
C LEU A 9 -9.89 -9.33 -16.62
N TYR A 10 -10.24 -9.32 -17.91
CA TYR A 10 -11.12 -10.35 -18.47
C TYR A 10 -10.77 -10.76 -19.91
N ARG A 11 -9.82 -10.05 -20.56
CA ARG A 11 -9.34 -10.35 -21.90
C ARG A 11 -7.89 -10.82 -21.87
N THR A 12 -7.48 -11.53 -22.92
CA THR A 12 -6.10 -11.98 -23.10
C THR A 12 -5.12 -10.82 -23.20
N GLU A 13 -5.50 -9.75 -23.93
CA GLU A 13 -4.68 -8.55 -24.10
C GLU A 13 -4.40 -7.85 -22.77
N ASP A 14 -5.34 -7.91 -21.83
CA ASP A 14 -5.17 -7.34 -20.50
C ASP A 14 -3.97 -7.97 -19.77
N THR A 15 -3.69 -9.27 -20.03
CA THR A 15 -2.52 -9.96 -19.45
C THR A 15 -1.20 -9.46 -20.04
N ASP A 16 -1.19 -9.10 -21.30
CA ASP A 16 0.01 -8.56 -21.96
C ASP A 16 0.34 -7.18 -21.39
N TYR A 17 -0.67 -6.34 -21.16
CA TYR A 17 -0.49 -5.01 -20.56
C TYR A 17 0.06 -5.09 -19.13
N VAL A 18 -0.51 -5.95 -18.27
CA VAL A 18 -0.02 -6.06 -16.89
C VAL A 18 1.37 -6.72 -16.80
N ASN A 19 1.72 -7.59 -17.72
CA ASN A 19 3.08 -8.14 -17.82
C ASN A 19 4.11 -7.09 -18.24
N GLN A 20 3.71 -6.17 -19.16
CA GLN A 20 4.56 -5.08 -19.60
C GLN A 20 4.77 -4.03 -18.52
N TYR A 21 3.69 -3.56 -17.87
CA TYR A 21 3.73 -2.43 -16.95
C TYR A 21 3.94 -2.83 -15.47
N LYS A 22 3.76 -4.09 -15.14
CA LYS A 22 4.06 -4.71 -13.84
C LYS A 22 3.44 -3.97 -12.65
N PRO A 23 2.11 -3.91 -12.53
CA PRO A 23 1.44 -3.48 -11.31
C PRO A 23 1.79 -4.42 -10.15
N ASP A 24 1.52 -3.99 -8.91
CA ASP A 24 1.78 -4.82 -7.73
C ASP A 24 0.73 -5.92 -7.55
N TYR A 25 -0.48 -5.69 -8.06
CA TYR A 25 -1.60 -6.64 -8.01
C TYR A 25 -2.43 -6.56 -9.27
N VAL A 26 -3.08 -7.67 -9.62
CA VAL A 26 -4.14 -7.72 -10.64
C VAL A 26 -5.42 -8.24 -10.02
N GLY A 27 -6.59 -7.91 -10.59
CA GLY A 27 -7.88 -8.34 -10.07
C GLY A 27 -8.72 -9.09 -11.08
N PHE A 28 -9.31 -10.23 -10.69
CA PHE A 28 -10.34 -10.96 -11.42
C PHE A 28 -11.68 -10.79 -10.71
N VAL A 29 -12.74 -10.43 -11.44
CA VAL A 29 -14.07 -10.21 -10.87
C VAL A 29 -14.92 -11.45 -11.07
N PHE A 30 -15.32 -12.10 -9.98
CA PHE A 30 -16.22 -13.26 -9.97
C PHE A 30 -17.64 -12.83 -9.54
N TYR A 31 -18.24 -11.94 -10.32
CA TYR A 31 -19.56 -11.41 -10.08
C TYR A 31 -20.34 -11.29 -11.39
N PRO A 32 -21.28 -12.22 -11.71
CA PRO A 32 -21.97 -12.29 -13.00
C PRO A 32 -22.62 -11.00 -13.48
N PRO A 33 -23.20 -10.12 -12.63
CA PRO A 33 -23.75 -8.86 -13.08
C PRO A 33 -22.69 -7.84 -13.61
N SER A 34 -21.43 -8.05 -13.31
CA SER A 34 -20.35 -7.19 -13.82
C SER A 34 -19.98 -7.55 -15.25
N HIS A 35 -19.80 -6.54 -16.11
CA HIS A 35 -19.26 -6.74 -17.47
C HIS A 35 -17.81 -7.26 -17.45
N ARG A 36 -17.10 -7.15 -16.31
CA ARG A 36 -15.74 -7.66 -16.10
C ARG A 36 -15.73 -9.06 -15.50
N ASN A 37 -16.91 -9.70 -15.40
CA ASN A 37 -17.00 -11.03 -14.82
C ASN A 37 -16.18 -12.03 -15.62
N VAL A 38 -15.49 -12.92 -14.90
CA VAL A 38 -14.79 -14.07 -15.48
C VAL A 38 -15.29 -15.37 -14.84
N THR A 39 -15.32 -16.45 -15.64
CA THR A 39 -15.52 -17.80 -15.09
C THR A 39 -14.21 -18.31 -14.47
N GLU A 40 -14.29 -19.42 -13.75
CA GLU A 40 -13.11 -20.09 -13.19
C GLU A 40 -12.11 -20.46 -14.28
N GLU A 41 -12.60 -21.02 -15.39
CA GLU A 41 -11.77 -21.45 -16.53
C GLU A 41 -11.14 -20.26 -17.27
N GLN A 42 -11.86 -19.16 -17.38
CA GLN A 42 -11.31 -17.91 -17.95
C GLN A 42 -10.20 -17.35 -17.06
N ALA A 43 -10.46 -17.24 -15.75
CA ALA A 43 -9.48 -16.74 -14.79
C ALA A 43 -8.22 -17.63 -14.75
N GLU A 44 -8.35 -18.95 -14.82
CA GLU A 44 -7.24 -19.89 -14.86
C GLU A 44 -6.36 -19.65 -16.10
N ARG A 45 -6.99 -19.56 -17.30
CA ARG A 45 -6.25 -19.23 -18.54
C ARG A 45 -5.54 -17.90 -18.49
N LEU A 46 -6.17 -16.86 -17.96
CA LEU A 46 -5.56 -15.53 -17.78
C LEU A 46 -4.41 -15.60 -16.78
N ARG A 47 -4.60 -16.30 -15.64
CA ARG A 47 -3.59 -16.45 -14.61
C ARG A 47 -2.31 -17.11 -15.11
N GLN A 48 -2.43 -18.14 -15.95
CA GLN A 48 -1.29 -18.82 -16.57
C GLN A 48 -0.44 -17.92 -17.47
N ARG A 49 -1.04 -16.87 -18.03
CA ARG A 49 -0.33 -15.89 -18.87
C ARG A 49 0.30 -14.74 -18.09
N ILE A 50 -0.16 -14.47 -16.88
CA ILE A 50 0.34 -13.39 -16.03
C ILE A 50 1.60 -13.84 -15.32
N ASN A 51 2.62 -12.95 -15.29
CA ASN A 51 3.86 -13.19 -14.56
C ASN A 51 3.57 -13.67 -13.12
N PRO A 52 4.12 -14.82 -12.69
CA PRO A 52 3.87 -15.37 -11.35
C PRO A 52 4.19 -14.42 -10.19
N SER A 53 5.11 -13.48 -10.40
CA SER A 53 5.47 -12.47 -9.40
C SER A 53 4.39 -11.42 -9.13
N ILE A 54 3.36 -11.35 -9.99
CA ILE A 54 2.22 -10.43 -9.80
C ILE A 54 1.08 -11.23 -9.17
N PRO A 55 0.75 -11.03 -7.88
CA PRO A 55 -0.33 -11.74 -7.23
C PRO A 55 -1.69 -11.31 -7.80
N ALA A 56 -2.58 -12.30 -7.92
CA ALA A 56 -3.95 -12.10 -8.39
C ALA A 56 -4.92 -12.03 -7.20
N VAL A 57 -5.80 -11.04 -7.27
CA VAL A 57 -6.88 -10.80 -6.30
C VAL A 57 -8.20 -11.25 -6.92
N GLY A 58 -8.90 -12.18 -6.27
CA GLY A 58 -10.26 -12.53 -6.65
C GLY A 58 -11.27 -11.60 -5.97
N VAL A 59 -12.12 -10.94 -6.74
CA VAL A 59 -13.16 -10.05 -6.23
C VAL A 59 -14.51 -10.77 -6.25
N PHE A 60 -15.16 -10.84 -5.09
CA PHE A 60 -16.39 -11.56 -4.86
C PHE A 60 -17.47 -10.68 -4.25
N VAL A 61 -18.73 -10.98 -4.54
CA VAL A 61 -19.91 -10.33 -3.96
C VAL A 61 -20.84 -11.40 -3.43
N ASN A 62 -20.90 -11.58 -2.12
CA ASN A 62 -21.74 -12.56 -1.43
C ASN A 62 -21.57 -14.00 -1.99
N GLU A 63 -20.36 -14.39 -2.32
CA GLU A 63 -20.05 -15.68 -2.93
C GLU A 63 -19.94 -16.78 -1.87
N LYS A 64 -20.12 -18.03 -2.27
CA LYS A 64 -19.96 -19.19 -1.38
C LYS A 64 -18.47 -19.43 -1.08
N LYS A 65 -18.14 -19.73 0.19
CA LYS A 65 -16.77 -19.97 0.65
C LYS A 65 -16.08 -21.10 -0.10
N GLU A 66 -16.82 -22.14 -0.43
CA GLU A 66 -16.32 -23.32 -1.15
C GLU A 66 -15.75 -22.96 -2.54
N LYS A 67 -16.39 -22.01 -3.23
CA LYS A 67 -15.89 -21.53 -4.54
C LYS A 67 -14.62 -20.71 -4.36
N ILE A 68 -14.58 -19.83 -3.36
CA ILE A 68 -13.40 -19.02 -3.04
C ILE A 68 -12.22 -19.92 -2.69
N SER A 69 -12.43 -20.87 -1.78
CA SER A 69 -11.40 -21.82 -1.33
C SER A 69 -10.86 -22.66 -2.49
N ARG A 70 -11.70 -23.11 -3.40
CA ARG A 70 -11.26 -23.84 -4.59
C ARG A 70 -10.37 -23.00 -5.50
N LEU A 71 -10.72 -21.72 -5.73
CA LEU A 71 -9.90 -20.81 -6.56
C LEU A 71 -8.53 -20.54 -5.94
N VAL A 72 -8.47 -20.40 -4.62
CA VAL A 72 -7.22 -20.25 -3.86
C VAL A 72 -6.38 -21.52 -3.94
N GLN A 73 -6.98 -22.70 -3.68
CA GLN A 73 -6.30 -24.00 -3.74
C GLN A 73 -5.72 -24.31 -5.12
N LYS A 74 -6.42 -23.92 -6.20
CA LYS A 74 -5.92 -24.04 -7.56
C LYS A 74 -4.83 -23.03 -7.92
N GLY A 75 -4.50 -22.08 -7.02
CA GLY A 75 -3.51 -21.02 -7.27
C GLY A 75 -3.96 -19.99 -8.31
N ILE A 76 -5.24 -19.93 -8.66
CA ILE A 76 -5.79 -18.95 -9.60
C ILE A 76 -5.73 -17.56 -8.98
N ILE A 77 -6.01 -17.46 -7.68
CA ILE A 77 -5.90 -16.24 -6.88
C ILE A 77 -5.05 -16.47 -5.64
N GLN A 78 -4.37 -15.43 -5.17
CA GLN A 78 -3.56 -15.44 -3.95
C GLN A 78 -4.19 -14.60 -2.84
N ILE A 79 -5.09 -13.69 -3.20
CA ILE A 79 -5.75 -12.75 -2.29
C ILE A 79 -7.25 -12.77 -2.59
N VAL A 80 -8.05 -12.67 -1.55
CA VAL A 80 -9.52 -12.63 -1.64
C VAL A 80 -10.00 -11.22 -1.31
N GLN A 81 -10.77 -10.61 -2.19
CA GLN A 81 -11.45 -9.33 -1.94
C GLN A 81 -12.95 -9.54 -1.86
N LEU A 82 -13.52 -9.30 -0.69
CA LEU A 82 -14.95 -9.36 -0.42
C LEU A 82 -15.56 -7.98 -0.67
N HIS A 83 -16.45 -7.89 -1.65
CA HIS A 83 -17.02 -6.61 -2.12
C HIS A 83 -18.55 -6.55 -1.98
N GLY A 84 -19.13 -7.51 -1.27
CA GLY A 84 -20.56 -7.59 -0.98
C GLY A 84 -20.88 -7.19 0.46
N GLN A 85 -21.86 -7.87 1.04
CA GLN A 85 -22.37 -7.66 2.39
C GLN A 85 -21.86 -8.73 3.37
N GLU A 86 -20.70 -9.34 3.06
CA GLU A 86 -20.09 -10.33 3.92
C GLU A 86 -19.77 -9.69 5.28
N ASP A 87 -20.33 -10.29 6.34
CA ASP A 87 -20.16 -9.84 7.73
C ASP A 87 -18.87 -10.36 8.38
N GLU A 88 -18.65 -9.95 9.60
CA GLU A 88 -17.45 -10.33 10.37
C GLU A 88 -17.40 -11.84 10.69
N GLU A 89 -18.54 -12.51 10.80
CA GLU A 89 -18.58 -13.96 11.00
C GLU A 89 -18.14 -14.70 9.74
N TYR A 90 -18.63 -14.25 8.57
CA TYR A 90 -18.19 -14.76 7.28
C TYR A 90 -16.67 -14.59 7.09
N ILE A 91 -16.14 -13.39 7.38
CA ILE A 91 -14.71 -13.08 7.24
C ILE A 91 -13.88 -14.00 8.12
N ARG A 92 -14.21 -14.12 9.41
CA ARG A 92 -13.49 -14.97 10.37
C ARG A 92 -13.54 -16.44 9.98
N SER A 93 -14.70 -16.93 9.56
CA SER A 93 -14.87 -18.30 9.09
C SER A 93 -14.04 -18.59 7.84
N LEU A 94 -14.04 -17.67 6.87
CA LEU A 94 -13.23 -17.81 5.65
C LEU A 94 -11.73 -17.76 5.95
N LYS A 95 -11.28 -16.88 6.87
CA LYS A 95 -9.87 -16.85 7.32
C LYS A 95 -9.43 -18.16 7.95
N LYS A 96 -10.31 -18.78 8.76
CA LYS A 96 -10.02 -20.08 9.39
C LYS A 96 -9.87 -21.18 8.32
N GLU A 97 -10.69 -21.14 7.27
CA GLU A 97 -10.66 -22.13 6.18
C GLU A 97 -9.43 -21.96 5.29
N LEU A 98 -9.08 -20.73 4.89
CA LEU A 98 -7.98 -20.46 3.97
C LEU A 98 -6.60 -20.46 4.66
N GLY A 99 -6.58 -20.28 5.98
CA GLY A 99 -5.33 -20.20 6.76
C GLY A 99 -4.57 -18.88 6.58
N ALA A 100 -3.47 -18.72 7.31
CA ALA A 100 -2.72 -17.45 7.42
C ALA A 100 -1.98 -16.99 6.14
N LYS A 101 -1.90 -17.83 5.12
CA LYS A 101 -1.18 -17.51 3.88
C LYS A 101 -2.00 -16.68 2.88
N THR A 102 -3.33 -16.68 3.02
CA THR A 102 -4.23 -15.99 2.09
C THR A 102 -4.78 -14.75 2.76
N GLU A 103 -4.44 -13.58 2.24
CA GLU A 103 -4.99 -12.31 2.72
C GLU A 103 -6.46 -12.16 2.30
N ILE A 104 -7.28 -11.64 3.21
CA ILE A 104 -8.67 -11.26 2.94
C ILE A 104 -8.77 -9.74 3.04
N TRP A 105 -9.15 -9.13 1.94
CA TRP A 105 -9.46 -7.71 1.83
C TRP A 105 -10.97 -7.51 1.87
N LYS A 106 -11.46 -6.54 2.64
CA LYS A 106 -12.90 -6.23 2.69
C LYS A 106 -13.14 -4.83 2.16
N ALA A 107 -13.99 -4.73 1.13
CA ALA A 107 -14.42 -3.46 0.59
C ALA A 107 -15.59 -2.89 1.40
N TYR A 108 -15.49 -1.60 1.68
CA TYR A 108 -16.52 -0.80 2.34
C TYR A 108 -16.91 0.37 1.44
N LYS A 109 -18.21 0.56 1.30
CA LYS A 109 -18.73 1.75 0.64
C LYS A 109 -18.72 2.90 1.64
N ILE A 110 -17.91 3.92 1.37
CA ILE A 110 -17.75 5.06 2.26
C ILE A 110 -18.68 6.19 1.83
N ARG A 111 -19.63 6.53 2.67
CA ARG A 111 -20.60 7.61 2.50
C ARG A 111 -20.53 8.63 3.62
N ASN A 112 -20.06 8.18 4.79
CA ASN A 112 -19.99 8.96 6.04
C ASN A 112 -18.89 8.42 6.96
N ILE A 113 -18.70 9.07 8.08
CA ILE A 113 -17.68 8.72 9.09
C ILE A 113 -17.95 7.35 9.74
N GLU A 114 -19.20 6.99 9.92
CA GLU A 114 -19.63 5.73 10.51
C GLU A 114 -19.19 4.52 9.66
N ASP A 115 -19.22 4.67 8.32
CA ASP A 115 -18.74 3.64 7.40
C ASP A 115 -17.21 3.40 7.59
N ILE A 116 -16.42 4.46 7.83
CA ILE A 116 -14.98 4.36 8.11
C ILE A 116 -14.76 3.68 9.47
N GLN A 117 -15.48 4.08 10.50
CA GLN A 117 -15.38 3.47 11.84
C GLN A 117 -15.76 1.98 11.83
N ALA A 118 -16.72 1.59 11.00
CA ALA A 118 -17.05 0.19 10.79
C ALA A 118 -15.91 -0.57 10.10
N ALA A 119 -15.32 0.02 9.07
CA ALA A 119 -14.18 -0.57 8.36
C ALA A 119 -12.95 -0.72 9.27
N GLU A 120 -12.68 0.22 10.16
CA GLU A 120 -11.56 0.13 11.12
C GLU A 120 -11.68 -1.05 12.09
N LYS A 121 -12.89 -1.46 12.42
CA LYS A 121 -13.17 -2.61 13.30
C LYS A 121 -13.15 -3.96 12.58
N SER A 122 -12.96 -3.98 11.27
CA SER A 122 -12.98 -5.20 10.47
C SER A 122 -11.87 -6.18 10.86
N SER A 123 -12.20 -7.46 10.91
CA SER A 123 -11.24 -8.55 11.07
C SER A 123 -10.50 -8.92 9.78
N ALA A 124 -10.83 -8.31 8.64
CA ALA A 124 -10.10 -8.48 7.39
C ALA A 124 -8.64 -8.02 7.52
N ASP A 125 -7.73 -8.57 6.70
CA ASP A 125 -6.31 -8.19 6.73
C ASP A 125 -6.10 -6.77 6.21
N GLU A 126 -6.85 -6.41 5.15
CA GLU A 126 -6.87 -5.06 4.60
C GLU A 126 -8.32 -4.59 4.41
N VAL A 127 -8.52 -3.28 4.52
CA VAL A 127 -9.80 -2.65 4.17
C VAL A 127 -9.63 -1.82 2.90
N LEU A 128 -10.65 -1.86 2.06
CA LEU A 128 -10.71 -1.09 0.82
C LEU A 128 -11.87 -0.11 0.92
N TYR A 129 -11.60 1.15 0.67
CA TYR A 129 -12.58 2.22 0.62
C TYR A 129 -12.97 2.47 -0.83
N ASP A 130 -14.25 2.27 -1.12
CA ASP A 130 -14.84 2.50 -2.44
C ASP A 130 -16.05 3.44 -2.30
N ASN A 131 -16.20 4.36 -3.22
CA ASN A 131 -17.34 5.30 -3.23
C ASN A 131 -18.43 4.88 -4.22
N GLY A 132 -18.19 3.94 -5.09
CA GLY A 132 -19.18 3.63 -6.11
C GLY A 132 -18.97 2.30 -6.80
N TYR A 133 -20.05 1.68 -7.18
CA TYR A 133 -20.18 0.42 -7.91
C TYR A 133 -19.52 0.41 -9.32
N GLY A 134 -18.33 1.00 -9.47
CA GLY A 134 -17.67 1.07 -10.77
C GLY A 134 -18.35 2.05 -11.76
N THR A 135 -19.17 2.96 -11.26
CA THR A 135 -19.92 3.95 -12.07
C THR A 135 -19.04 5.05 -12.65
N GLY A 136 -17.74 5.09 -12.30
CA GLY A 136 -16.81 6.11 -12.78
C GLY A 136 -16.98 7.48 -12.13
N ASN A 137 -17.92 7.65 -11.22
CA ASN A 137 -18.02 8.89 -10.45
C ASN A 137 -16.82 9.01 -9.50
N SER A 138 -16.22 10.22 -9.45
CA SER A 138 -15.13 10.52 -8.56
C SER A 138 -15.57 10.30 -7.11
N PHE A 139 -14.67 9.76 -6.30
CA PHE A 139 -14.84 9.65 -4.85
C PHE A 139 -15.06 11.04 -4.25
N ASP A 140 -16.07 11.17 -3.42
CA ASP A 140 -16.19 12.34 -2.56
C ASP A 140 -15.19 12.23 -1.42
N TRP A 141 -14.02 12.81 -1.61
CA TRP A 141 -12.89 12.72 -0.68
C TRP A 141 -13.08 13.51 0.60
N THR A 142 -14.14 14.36 0.69
CA THR A 142 -14.41 15.19 1.87
C THR A 142 -14.63 14.36 3.13
N VAL A 143 -15.22 13.17 3.00
CA VAL A 143 -15.42 12.25 4.12
C VAL A 143 -14.07 11.72 4.67
N LEU A 144 -13.12 11.41 3.81
CA LEU A 144 -11.78 10.98 4.22
C LEU A 144 -10.96 12.11 4.83
N GLU A 145 -11.12 13.34 4.31
CA GLU A 145 -10.49 14.54 4.87
C GLU A 145 -10.96 14.81 6.31
N ALA A 146 -12.25 14.58 6.58
CA ALA A 146 -12.84 14.81 7.90
C ALA A 146 -12.49 13.74 8.95
N CYS A 147 -12.21 12.49 8.54
CA CYS A 147 -12.15 11.36 9.46
C CYS A 147 -10.73 10.92 9.82
N HIS A 148 -9.71 11.19 9.01
CA HIS A 148 -8.33 10.75 9.21
C HIS A 148 -8.20 9.28 9.67
N PRO A 149 -8.45 8.28 8.79
CA PRO A 149 -8.43 6.87 9.17
C PRO A 149 -7.11 6.48 9.84
N MET A 150 -7.17 5.77 10.95
CA MET A 150 -5.97 5.31 11.69
C MET A 150 -5.36 4.06 11.03
N ARG A 151 -6.20 3.21 10.47
CA ARG A 151 -5.77 2.00 9.77
C ARG A 151 -5.32 2.35 8.35
N LYS A 152 -4.22 1.74 7.90
CA LYS A 152 -3.84 1.80 6.48
C LYS A 152 -4.90 1.09 5.63
N TYR A 153 -5.22 1.65 4.49
CA TYR A 153 -6.31 1.19 3.64
C TYR A 153 -5.93 1.20 2.16
N ILE A 154 -6.74 0.53 1.37
CA ILE A 154 -6.72 0.54 -0.09
C ILE A 154 -7.75 1.57 -0.54
N LEU A 155 -7.38 2.46 -1.45
CA LEU A 155 -8.29 3.45 -2.01
C LEU A 155 -8.72 3.02 -3.41
N ALA A 156 -10.04 2.98 -3.61
CA ALA A 156 -10.69 2.68 -4.89
C ALA A 156 -11.73 3.74 -5.24
N GLY A 157 -12.37 3.60 -6.40
CA GLY A 157 -13.48 4.46 -6.83
C GLY A 157 -13.03 5.68 -7.64
N GLY A 158 -13.21 5.65 -8.96
CA GLY A 158 -12.96 6.78 -9.85
C GLY A 158 -11.51 7.28 -9.95
N ILE A 159 -10.54 6.46 -9.53
CA ILE A 159 -9.12 6.84 -9.63
C ILE A 159 -8.65 6.71 -11.08
N THR A 160 -7.99 7.77 -11.56
CA THR A 160 -7.36 7.87 -12.89
C THR A 160 -5.94 8.39 -12.75
N ALA A 161 -5.17 8.45 -13.85
CA ALA A 161 -3.82 9.01 -13.83
C ALA A 161 -3.81 10.50 -13.42
N GLU A 162 -4.87 11.24 -13.77
CA GLU A 162 -5.01 12.68 -13.54
C GLU A 162 -5.21 13.00 -12.04
N ASN A 163 -6.04 12.22 -11.33
CA ASN A 163 -6.36 12.50 -9.92
C ASN A 163 -5.53 11.66 -8.92
N MET A 164 -4.80 10.66 -9.40
CA MET A 164 -4.04 9.74 -8.56
C MET A 164 -2.97 10.44 -7.70
N THR A 165 -2.31 11.47 -8.24
CA THR A 165 -1.29 12.22 -7.49
C THR A 165 -1.91 12.90 -6.27
N GLU A 166 -3.04 13.58 -6.46
CA GLU A 166 -3.79 14.21 -5.38
C GLU A 166 -4.26 13.20 -4.34
N ALA A 167 -4.83 12.08 -4.79
CA ALA A 167 -5.27 11.00 -3.92
C ALA A 167 -4.13 10.47 -3.02
N ILE A 168 -2.94 10.28 -3.60
CA ILE A 168 -1.77 9.80 -2.84
C ILE A 168 -1.27 10.86 -1.86
N GLU A 169 -1.24 12.12 -2.24
CA GLU A 169 -0.70 13.22 -1.41
C GLU A 169 -1.61 13.61 -0.26
N LYS A 170 -2.93 13.55 -0.46
CA LYS A 170 -3.90 13.87 0.58
C LYS A 170 -4.16 12.71 1.55
N PHE A 171 -4.27 11.49 1.04
CA PHE A 171 -4.84 10.37 1.81
C PHE A 171 -3.84 9.27 2.16
N HIS A 172 -2.64 9.29 1.59
CA HIS A 172 -1.57 8.33 1.89
C HIS A 172 -2.01 6.86 1.93
N PRO A 173 -2.83 6.37 0.99
CA PRO A 173 -3.29 4.99 1.00
C PRO A 173 -2.13 4.02 0.84
N LYS A 174 -2.31 2.78 1.30
CA LYS A 174 -1.33 1.69 1.12
C LYS A 174 -1.29 1.18 -0.33
N VAL A 175 -2.46 1.09 -0.94
CA VAL A 175 -2.67 0.62 -2.32
C VAL A 175 -3.69 1.52 -3.00
N ILE A 176 -3.48 1.80 -4.27
CA ILE A 176 -4.50 2.37 -5.17
C ILE A 176 -5.07 1.23 -6.02
N ASP A 177 -6.37 1.04 -5.96
CA ASP A 177 -7.10 0.06 -6.78
C ASP A 177 -7.82 0.75 -7.93
N ILE A 178 -7.46 0.43 -9.15
CA ILE A 178 -7.95 1.09 -10.36
C ILE A 178 -8.64 0.07 -11.26
N SER A 179 -9.88 0.38 -11.64
CA SER A 179 -10.63 -0.44 -12.60
C SER A 179 -11.01 0.37 -13.84
N SER A 180 -12.09 1.16 -13.78
CA SER A 180 -12.58 1.95 -14.90
C SER A 180 -11.61 3.07 -15.34
N GLY A 181 -10.81 3.62 -14.43
CA GLY A 181 -9.86 4.69 -14.73
C GLY A 181 -8.74 4.31 -15.69
N VAL A 182 -8.55 3.02 -15.96
CA VAL A 182 -7.63 2.51 -16.97
C VAL A 182 -8.36 1.78 -18.11
N GLU A 183 -9.60 2.18 -18.38
CA GLU A 183 -10.42 1.60 -19.46
C GLU A 183 -10.78 2.65 -20.52
N THR A 184 -10.94 2.17 -21.76
CA THR A 184 -11.59 2.84 -22.88
C THR A 184 -12.65 1.88 -23.42
N ASP A 185 -13.90 2.35 -23.51
CA ASP A 185 -15.06 1.55 -23.94
C ASP A 185 -15.21 0.24 -23.15
N GLY A 186 -14.98 0.30 -21.82
CA GLY A 186 -15.10 -0.84 -20.91
C GLY A 186 -13.97 -1.87 -21.00
N LYS A 187 -12.93 -1.63 -21.80
CA LYS A 187 -11.76 -2.51 -22.00
C LYS A 187 -10.51 -1.86 -21.43
N LYS A 188 -9.61 -2.65 -20.85
CA LYS A 188 -8.32 -2.12 -20.37
C LYS A 188 -7.56 -1.49 -21.52
N ASP A 189 -6.99 -0.33 -21.25
CA ASP A 189 -6.26 0.50 -22.20
C ASP A 189 -4.79 0.57 -21.79
N ALA A 190 -3.90 0.18 -22.69
CA ALA A 190 -2.47 0.10 -22.42
C ALA A 190 -1.85 1.47 -22.07
N GLU A 191 -2.27 2.56 -22.79
CA GLU A 191 -1.72 3.89 -22.52
C GLU A 191 -2.19 4.46 -21.19
N LYS A 192 -3.44 4.18 -20.79
CA LYS A 192 -3.94 4.57 -19.47
C LYS A 192 -3.25 3.80 -18.34
N ILE A 193 -3.00 2.51 -18.51
CA ILE A 193 -2.22 1.72 -17.55
C ILE A 193 -0.80 2.28 -17.45
N LYS A 194 -0.16 2.57 -18.59
CA LYS A 194 1.16 3.20 -18.65
C LYS A 194 1.19 4.53 -17.88
N ALA A 195 0.22 5.41 -18.15
CA ALA A 195 0.12 6.71 -17.46
C ALA A 195 0.07 6.58 -15.93
N VAL A 196 -0.78 5.69 -15.41
CA VAL A 196 -0.86 5.39 -13.97
C VAL A 196 0.47 4.90 -13.42
N MET A 197 1.15 4.00 -14.13
CA MET A 197 2.43 3.45 -13.69
C MET A 197 3.57 4.48 -13.78
N GLU A 198 3.48 5.46 -14.67
CA GLU A 198 4.41 6.60 -14.75
C GLU A 198 4.21 7.57 -13.58
N VAL A 199 2.97 7.90 -13.20
CA VAL A 199 2.68 8.68 -11.99
C VAL A 199 3.32 8.02 -10.77
N ARG A 200 3.16 6.69 -10.59
CA ARG A 200 3.82 5.93 -9.52
C ARG A 200 5.34 6.07 -9.56
N LYS A 201 5.97 5.94 -10.74
CA LYS A 201 7.44 6.05 -10.89
C LYS A 201 7.95 7.45 -10.54
N ASN A 202 7.25 8.48 -10.98
CA ASN A 202 7.62 9.88 -10.72
C ASN A 202 7.49 10.21 -9.24
N LYS A 203 6.44 9.76 -8.57
CA LYS A 203 6.30 9.89 -7.11
C LYS A 203 7.45 9.21 -6.38
N ARG A 204 7.81 7.98 -6.78
CA ARG A 204 8.94 7.24 -6.22
C ARG A 204 10.28 7.97 -6.39
N LYS A 205 10.50 8.62 -7.55
CA LYS A 205 11.71 9.44 -7.77
C LYS A 205 11.70 10.65 -6.84
N LYS A 206 10.54 11.36 -6.76
CA LYS A 206 10.38 12.52 -5.87
C LYS A 206 10.59 12.15 -4.41
N GLU A 207 10.03 11.04 -3.92
CA GLU A 207 10.25 10.53 -2.55
C GLU A 207 11.73 10.22 -2.28
N LYS A 208 12.42 9.57 -3.22
CA LYS A 208 13.86 9.30 -3.09
C LYS A 208 14.71 10.57 -3.07
N THR A 209 14.31 11.60 -3.83
CA THR A 209 15.02 12.87 -3.88
C THR A 209 14.70 13.74 -2.64
N MET A 210 13.46 13.64 -2.12
CA MET A 210 13.02 14.38 -0.92
C MET A 210 13.44 13.73 0.40
N SER A 211 13.88 12.47 0.42
CA SER A 211 14.28 11.77 1.65
C SER A 211 15.63 12.25 2.21
N LYS A 212 16.37 13.08 1.47
CA LYS A 212 17.64 13.64 1.93
C LYS A 212 17.39 14.81 2.89
N GLY A 213 17.66 14.59 4.18
CA GLY A 213 17.59 15.62 5.22
C GLY A 213 16.20 16.10 5.59
N ARG A 214 15.14 15.37 5.25
CA ARG A 214 13.76 15.68 5.66
C ARG A 214 13.21 14.69 6.66
N PHE A 215 12.50 15.22 7.66
CA PHE A 215 11.71 14.48 8.65
C PHE A 215 10.27 14.93 8.49
N GLU A 216 9.51 14.21 7.65
CA GLU A 216 8.13 14.54 7.27
C GLU A 216 8.01 15.95 6.65
N VAL A 217 7.26 16.85 7.33
CA VAL A 217 7.10 18.26 6.92
C VAL A 217 8.28 19.15 7.33
N HIS A 218 9.18 18.62 8.16
CA HIS A 218 10.31 19.35 8.71
C HIS A 218 11.63 18.94 8.03
N GLY A 219 12.61 19.83 8.10
CA GLY A 219 13.92 19.60 7.50
C GLY A 219 13.99 19.95 6.01
N GLY A 220 15.09 19.61 5.39
CA GLY A 220 15.44 19.90 4.00
C GLY A 220 16.85 20.42 3.89
N GLN A 221 17.33 20.58 2.65
CA GLN A 221 18.66 21.13 2.37
C GLN A 221 18.52 22.60 1.95
N TYR A 222 18.33 23.48 2.91
CA TYR A 222 18.20 24.94 2.69
C TYR A 222 19.56 25.61 2.88
N ILE A 223 20.49 25.36 1.97
CA ILE A 223 21.84 25.94 1.98
C ILE A 223 22.11 26.58 0.61
N PRO A 224 23.04 27.56 0.56
CA PRO A 224 23.50 28.12 -0.70
C PRO A 224 23.99 27.02 -1.66
N GLU A 225 23.67 27.15 -2.94
CA GLU A 225 24.00 26.17 -3.99
C GLU A 225 25.51 25.88 -4.05
N THR A 226 26.34 26.89 -3.72
CA THR A 226 27.79 26.75 -3.66
C THR A 226 28.31 25.77 -2.60
N LEU A 227 27.50 25.48 -1.56
CA LEU A 227 27.86 24.53 -0.49
C LEU A 227 27.26 23.14 -0.72
N MET A 228 26.41 22.98 -1.71
CA MET A 228 25.69 21.73 -1.95
C MET A 228 26.63 20.54 -2.18
N ASN A 229 27.71 20.72 -2.94
CA ASN A 229 28.69 19.68 -3.20
C ASN A 229 29.37 19.18 -1.93
N ALA A 230 29.76 20.12 -1.03
CA ALA A 230 30.35 19.75 0.25
C ALA A 230 29.39 18.98 1.16
N VAL A 231 28.08 19.33 1.13
CA VAL A 231 27.07 18.62 1.91
C VAL A 231 26.79 17.22 1.33
N ILE A 232 26.83 17.05 0.01
CA ILE A 232 26.70 15.74 -0.64
C ILE A 232 27.87 14.84 -0.24
N GLU A 233 29.09 15.34 -0.29
CA GLU A 233 30.29 14.62 0.14
C GLU A 233 30.21 14.23 1.64
N LEU A 234 29.76 15.15 2.48
CA LEU A 234 29.55 14.87 3.91
C LEU A 234 28.46 13.80 4.13
N GLU A 235 27.38 13.80 3.35
CA GLU A 235 26.33 12.78 3.44
C GLU A 235 26.85 11.39 3.06
N GLU A 236 27.70 11.31 2.05
CA GLU A 236 28.33 10.04 1.62
C GLU A 236 29.28 9.53 2.69
N ALA A 237 30.13 10.41 3.24
CA ALA A 237 31.03 10.09 4.35
C ALA A 237 30.23 9.62 5.58
N TYR A 238 29.15 10.33 5.96
CA TYR A 238 28.28 9.95 7.07
C TYR A 238 27.69 8.56 6.90
N LYS A 239 27.17 8.24 5.71
CA LYS A 239 26.62 6.90 5.41
C LYS A 239 27.65 5.78 5.51
N HIS A 240 28.90 6.09 5.14
CA HIS A 240 30.02 5.15 5.28
C HIS A 240 30.34 4.90 6.75
N TYR A 241 30.58 5.97 7.51
CA TYR A 241 31.01 5.88 8.91
C TYR A 241 29.90 5.46 9.86
N GLN A 242 28.62 5.67 9.53
CA GLN A 242 27.50 5.17 10.31
C GLN A 242 27.54 3.64 10.51
N LYS A 243 28.19 2.90 9.60
CA LYS A 243 28.34 1.44 9.65
C LYS A 243 29.69 1.00 10.15
N ASP A 244 30.60 1.93 10.39
CA ASP A 244 31.96 1.64 10.88
C ASP A 244 31.94 1.46 12.41
N GLU A 245 32.37 0.28 12.88
CA GLU A 245 32.35 -0.04 14.30
C GLU A 245 33.35 0.80 15.12
N SER A 246 34.49 1.17 14.54
CA SER A 246 35.49 1.99 15.21
C SER A 246 35.00 3.41 15.42
N PHE A 247 34.38 3.99 14.39
CA PHE A 247 33.75 5.30 14.45
C PHE A 247 32.62 5.34 15.47
N ASN A 248 31.72 4.35 15.46
CA ASN A 248 30.61 4.30 16.41
C ASN A 248 31.06 4.13 17.86
N ARG A 249 32.16 3.42 18.10
CA ARG A 249 32.77 3.29 19.43
C ARG A 249 33.29 4.62 19.91
N GLU A 250 34.12 5.30 19.10
CA GLU A 250 34.70 6.62 19.42
C GLU A 250 33.60 7.68 19.64
N LEU A 251 32.57 7.70 18.76
CA LEU A 251 31.43 8.59 18.91
C LEU A 251 30.68 8.32 20.21
N THR A 252 30.48 7.07 20.59
CA THR A 252 29.84 6.68 21.84
C THR A 252 30.64 7.12 23.06
N GLU A 253 31.97 6.95 23.04
CA GLU A 253 32.86 7.41 24.08
C GLU A 253 32.84 8.95 24.23
N LEU A 254 32.88 9.67 23.11
CA LEU A 254 32.78 11.15 23.13
C LEU A 254 31.41 11.62 23.63
N CYS A 255 30.33 10.99 23.21
CA CYS A 255 28.98 11.31 23.69
C CYS A 255 28.83 11.07 25.19
N ASN A 256 29.32 9.95 25.70
CA ASN A 256 29.23 9.61 27.13
C ASN A 256 30.13 10.46 28.01
N ASN A 257 31.37 10.68 27.59
CA ASN A 257 32.40 11.27 28.43
C ASN A 257 32.53 12.80 28.27
N TYR A 258 32.17 13.34 27.11
CA TYR A 258 32.33 14.75 26.79
C TYR A 258 31.01 15.48 26.57
N ALA A 259 30.10 14.93 25.76
CA ALA A 259 28.83 15.57 25.42
C ALA A 259 27.70 15.26 26.41
N GLY A 260 27.86 14.29 27.33
CA GLY A 260 26.86 13.89 28.32
C GLY A 260 25.56 13.38 27.70
N ARG A 261 25.61 12.73 26.53
CA ARG A 261 24.44 12.21 25.81
C ARG A 261 24.66 10.76 25.33
N PRO A 262 23.73 9.83 25.60
CA PRO A 262 22.54 10.01 26.48
C PRO A 262 22.96 10.29 27.93
N SER A 263 22.09 10.98 28.68
CA SER A 263 22.31 11.19 30.12
C SER A 263 22.37 9.82 30.79
N LEU A 264 23.55 9.43 31.22
CA LEU A 264 23.76 8.17 31.94
C LEU A 264 23.41 8.35 33.41
N LEU A 265 22.77 7.37 34.02
CA LEU A 265 22.72 7.25 35.45
C LEU A 265 24.14 7.00 35.96
N TYR A 266 24.69 8.00 36.66
CA TYR A 266 26.00 7.90 37.27
C TYR A 266 25.87 7.38 38.68
N GLU A 267 26.48 6.23 38.97
CA GLU A 267 26.63 5.73 40.33
C GLU A 267 27.62 6.58 41.09
N ALA A 268 27.14 7.40 42.01
CA ALA A 268 27.97 8.23 42.87
C ALA A 268 28.59 7.36 43.99
N LYS A 269 29.57 6.51 43.67
CA LYS A 269 30.15 5.48 44.58
C LYS A 269 30.57 6.06 45.93
N ARG A 270 31.25 7.20 45.97
CA ARG A 270 31.63 7.85 47.24
C ARG A 270 30.42 8.24 48.08
N MET A 271 29.37 8.74 47.44
CA MET A 271 28.15 9.17 48.09
C MET A 271 27.33 7.96 48.61
N SER A 272 27.34 6.84 47.84
CA SER A 272 26.74 5.59 48.28
C SER A 272 27.51 4.97 49.45
N GLU A 273 28.84 4.98 49.43
CA GLU A 273 29.67 4.49 50.54
C GLU A 273 29.47 5.35 51.82
N ASP A 274 29.40 6.68 51.68
CA ASP A 274 29.16 7.59 52.79
C ASP A 274 27.76 7.48 53.43
N LEU A 275 26.78 7.10 52.62
CA LEU A 275 25.36 6.95 53.04
C LEU A 275 24.97 5.52 53.41
N GLY A 276 25.86 4.55 53.27
CA GLY A 276 25.65 3.15 53.69
C GLY A 276 24.72 2.37 52.80
N GLY A 277 24.62 2.71 51.50
CA GLY A 277 23.80 2.08 50.49
C GLY A 277 24.57 1.21 49.54
#